data_95b3b3f8af81d437ec480f4169a7bf16
#
_entry.id   95b3b3f8af81d437ec480f4169a7bf16
#
_cell.length_a   1.000
_cell.length_b   1.000
_cell.length_c   1.000
_cell.angle_alpha   90.00
_cell.angle_beta   90.00
_cell.angle_gamma   90.00
#
_symmetry.space_group_name_H-M   'P 1'
#
loop_
_entity.id
_entity.type
_entity.pdbx_description
1 polymer ?
#
loop_
_entity_poly.entity_id
_entity_poly.type
_entity_poly.pdbx_seq_one_letter_code
_entity_poly.pdbx_strand_id
1 'polypeptide(L)'
;NTVSLLKPRQIDVQAVSSRCARMILEPLDRGFGHTLGNALRRVLLSSLPGCAVTEVTIENVLHEYTTIPGVQEDVTDILLNLKGLAIRMHARDEAMLTLNKKGRGDVLARDISLDHDVEIVNPERMLIEALAFDMAVASDVAGAFVAVGEQKLPLHGRRGQRAFAD
;
A
#
# COMPACT_ATOMS: atom_id res chain seq x y z
N ASN A 1 -10.66 -17.73 43.78
CA ASN A 1 -11.76 -17.80 42.81
C ASN A 1 -11.25 -17.45 41.44
N THR A 2 -10.89 -18.45 40.65
CA THR A 2 -10.49 -18.26 39.26
C THR A 2 -11.77 -18.04 38.46
N VAL A 3 -11.98 -16.84 37.97
CA VAL A 3 -13.10 -16.56 37.04
C VAL A 3 -12.77 -17.26 35.71
N SER A 4 -13.47 -18.37 35.46
CA SER A 4 -13.33 -19.08 34.20
C SER A 4 -14.22 -18.39 33.17
N LEU A 5 -13.61 -17.70 32.20
CA LEU A 5 -14.31 -17.10 31.08
C LEU A 5 -14.92 -18.19 30.17
N LEU A 6 -16.14 -17.97 29.71
CA LEU A 6 -16.77 -18.82 28.72
C LEU A 6 -16.00 -18.76 27.40
N LYS A 7 -15.51 -19.93 26.97
CA LYS A 7 -14.83 -20.05 25.66
C LYS A 7 -15.89 -20.25 24.58
N PRO A 8 -15.84 -19.53 23.46
CA PRO A 8 -16.73 -19.78 22.34
C PRO A 8 -16.51 -21.21 21.83
N ARG A 9 -17.60 -21.94 21.68
CA ARG A 9 -17.58 -23.34 21.20
C ARG A 9 -18.02 -23.44 19.74
N GLN A 10 -18.80 -22.47 19.30
CA GLN A 10 -19.32 -22.42 17.94
C GLN A 10 -18.72 -21.21 17.24
N ILE A 11 -18.14 -21.45 16.08
CA ILE A 11 -17.61 -20.45 15.18
C ILE A 11 -18.31 -20.66 13.84
N ASP A 12 -19.18 -19.73 13.48
CA ASP A 12 -19.82 -19.70 12.18
C ASP A 12 -19.16 -18.62 11.30
N VAL A 13 -18.75 -19.00 10.10
CA VAL A 13 -18.10 -18.10 9.16
C VAL A 13 -18.94 -18.00 7.89
N GLN A 14 -19.55 -16.84 7.69
CA GLN A 14 -20.34 -16.52 6.50
C GLN A 14 -19.55 -15.64 5.57
N ALA A 15 -19.10 -16.19 4.44
CA ALA A 15 -18.45 -15.43 3.38
C ALA A 15 -19.48 -14.54 2.69
N VAL A 16 -19.29 -13.22 2.76
CA VAL A 16 -20.15 -12.22 2.10
C VAL A 16 -19.58 -11.89 0.72
N SER A 17 -18.25 -11.81 0.59
CA SER A 17 -17.53 -11.60 -0.66
C SER A 17 -16.13 -12.17 -0.58
N SER A 18 -15.35 -12.08 -1.65
CA SER A 18 -13.93 -12.50 -1.66
C SER A 18 -13.04 -11.75 -0.65
N ARG A 19 -13.51 -10.60 -0.14
CA ARG A 19 -12.77 -9.74 0.78
C ARG A 19 -13.51 -9.43 2.07
N CYS A 20 -14.70 -10.03 2.26
CA CYS A 20 -15.55 -9.76 3.42
C CYS A 20 -16.17 -11.06 3.93
N ALA A 21 -16.02 -11.31 5.21
CA ALA A 21 -16.68 -12.42 5.89
C ALA A 21 -17.28 -11.93 7.22
N ARG A 22 -18.40 -12.51 7.60
CA ARG A 22 -19.02 -12.33 8.92
C ARG A 22 -18.67 -13.53 9.77
N MET A 23 -18.09 -13.29 10.93
CA MET A 23 -17.81 -14.34 11.92
C MET A 23 -18.73 -14.19 13.12
N ILE A 24 -19.38 -15.26 13.52
CA ILE A 24 -20.23 -15.34 14.69
C ILE A 24 -19.57 -16.28 15.68
N LEU A 25 -19.32 -15.79 16.90
CA LEU A 25 -18.65 -16.51 17.98
C LEU A 25 -19.61 -16.63 19.16
N GLU A 26 -19.97 -17.86 19.51
CA GLU A 26 -20.93 -18.13 20.59
C GLU A 26 -20.52 -19.38 21.41
N PRO A 27 -20.83 -19.40 22.71
CA PRO A 27 -21.30 -18.34 23.59
C PRO A 27 -20.17 -17.42 24.06
N LEU A 28 -20.49 -16.18 24.41
CA LEU A 28 -19.56 -15.23 25.03
C LEU A 28 -20.19 -14.59 26.26
N ASP A 29 -19.40 -14.32 27.28
CA ASP A 29 -19.84 -13.57 28.46
C ASP A 29 -20.28 -12.14 28.07
N ARG A 30 -21.23 -11.61 28.83
CA ARG A 30 -21.77 -10.27 28.56
C ARG A 30 -20.66 -9.21 28.61
N GLY A 31 -20.53 -8.43 27.54
CA GLY A 31 -19.50 -7.39 27.41
C GLY A 31 -18.16 -7.89 26.86
N PHE A 32 -17.88 -9.19 26.92
CA PHE A 32 -16.59 -9.74 26.46
C PHE A 32 -16.38 -9.62 24.94
N GLY A 33 -17.48 -9.59 24.17
CA GLY A 33 -17.42 -9.39 22.72
C GLY A 33 -16.75 -8.07 22.31
N HIS A 34 -16.97 -6.98 23.04
CA HIS A 34 -16.31 -5.70 22.78
C HIS A 34 -14.80 -5.77 23.06
N THR A 35 -14.41 -6.41 24.15
CA THR A 35 -13.01 -6.60 24.51
C THR A 35 -12.28 -7.45 23.48
N LEU A 36 -12.88 -8.57 23.09
CA LEU A 36 -12.32 -9.48 22.10
C LEU A 36 -12.23 -8.82 20.72
N GLY A 37 -13.29 -8.15 20.28
CA GLY A 37 -13.34 -7.46 18.99
C GLY A 37 -12.29 -6.36 18.90
N ASN A 38 -12.11 -5.57 19.97
CA ASN A 38 -11.08 -4.52 20.00
C ASN A 38 -9.65 -5.11 20.01
N ALA A 39 -9.44 -6.18 20.78
CA ALA A 39 -8.15 -6.87 20.79
C ALA A 39 -7.80 -7.47 19.43
N LEU A 40 -8.75 -8.17 18.79
CA LEU A 40 -8.56 -8.72 17.44
C LEU A 40 -8.29 -7.62 16.41
N ARG A 41 -9.06 -6.52 16.46
CA ARG A 41 -8.81 -5.38 15.57
C ARG A 41 -7.38 -4.86 15.70
N ARG A 42 -6.90 -4.68 16.92
CA ARG A 42 -5.53 -4.19 17.17
C ARG A 42 -4.47 -5.16 16.66
N VAL A 43 -4.63 -6.45 16.92
CA VAL A 43 -3.71 -7.49 16.45
C VAL A 43 -3.69 -7.55 14.92
N LEU A 44 -4.85 -7.57 14.29
CA LEU A 44 -4.96 -7.62 12.83
C LEU A 44 -4.32 -6.39 12.15
N LEU A 45 -4.50 -5.21 12.73
CA LEU A 45 -3.92 -3.98 12.17
C LEU A 45 -2.41 -3.84 12.42
N SER A 46 -1.87 -4.46 13.46
CA SER A 46 -0.48 -4.27 13.87
C SER A 46 0.47 -5.43 13.54
N SER A 47 -0.07 -6.62 13.31
CA SER A 47 0.74 -7.84 13.25
C SER A 47 0.61 -8.62 11.96
N LEU A 48 -0.30 -8.23 11.06
CA LEU A 48 -0.35 -8.83 9.73
C LEU A 48 0.80 -8.27 8.89
N PRO A 49 1.67 -9.12 8.36
CA PRO A 49 2.70 -8.68 7.42
C PRO A 49 2.05 -8.22 6.11
N GLY A 50 2.64 -7.26 5.48
CA GLY A 50 2.20 -6.75 4.18
C GLY A 50 3.34 -6.02 3.48
N CYS A 51 3.27 -5.94 2.16
CA CYS A 51 4.25 -5.25 1.35
C CYS A 51 3.69 -3.89 0.94
N ALA A 52 4.51 -2.87 1.01
CA ALA A 52 4.15 -1.52 0.62
C ALA A 52 5.36 -0.78 0.03
N VAL A 53 5.08 0.29 -0.68
CA VAL A 53 6.12 1.22 -1.14
C VAL A 53 6.76 1.89 0.09
N THR A 54 8.07 1.77 0.22
CA THR A 54 8.87 2.32 1.32
C THR A 54 9.61 3.58 0.93
N GLU A 55 10.12 3.62 -0.30
CA GLU A 55 10.92 4.72 -0.83
C GLU A 55 10.63 4.91 -2.32
N VAL A 56 10.67 6.15 -2.78
CA VAL A 56 10.48 6.52 -4.18
C VAL A 56 11.54 7.53 -4.57
N THR A 57 12.24 7.26 -5.65
CA THR A 57 13.19 8.18 -6.27
C THR A 57 12.66 8.55 -7.65
N ILE A 58 12.49 9.84 -7.94
CA ILE A 58 12.04 10.34 -9.23
C ILE A 58 13.16 11.19 -9.83
N GLU A 59 13.56 10.91 -11.06
CA GLU A 59 14.59 11.66 -11.75
C GLU A 59 14.22 13.14 -11.88
N ASN A 60 15.18 14.03 -11.68
CA ASN A 60 15.02 15.50 -11.72
C ASN A 60 14.06 16.10 -10.68
N VAL A 61 13.69 15.35 -9.66
CA VAL A 61 12.87 15.83 -8.53
C VAL A 61 13.72 15.90 -7.27
N LEU A 62 13.92 17.11 -6.75
CA LEU A 62 14.75 17.33 -5.56
C LEU A 62 13.97 17.23 -4.24
N HIS A 63 12.66 17.47 -4.28
CA HIS A 63 11.80 17.44 -3.09
C HIS A 63 10.33 17.20 -3.45
N GLU A 64 9.56 16.76 -2.50
CA GLU A 64 8.14 16.35 -2.63
C GLU A 64 7.17 17.47 -3.02
N TYR A 65 7.58 18.74 -2.89
CA TYR A 65 6.74 19.90 -3.22
C TYR A 65 7.01 20.43 -4.64
N THR A 66 7.61 19.64 -5.50
CA THR A 66 7.91 19.98 -6.88
C THR A 66 6.78 19.53 -7.79
N THR A 67 6.55 20.27 -8.87
CA THR A 67 5.68 19.84 -9.97
C THR A 67 6.53 19.32 -11.12
N ILE A 68 6.03 18.29 -11.80
CA ILE A 68 6.71 17.71 -12.95
C ILE A 68 6.08 18.28 -14.22
N PRO A 69 6.84 18.87 -15.14
CA PRO A 69 6.30 19.42 -16.39
C PRO A 69 5.52 18.35 -17.18
N GLY A 70 4.29 18.66 -17.61
CA GLY A 70 3.44 17.74 -18.38
C GLY A 70 2.65 16.72 -17.56
N VAL A 71 2.71 16.80 -16.23
CA VAL A 71 1.93 15.98 -15.29
C VAL A 71 0.93 16.88 -14.57
N GLN A 72 -0.28 16.37 -14.34
CA GLN A 72 -1.33 17.12 -13.67
C GLN A 72 -1.10 17.22 -12.17
N GLU A 73 -0.68 16.09 -11.57
CA GLU A 73 -0.43 16.00 -10.15
C GLU A 73 0.91 16.59 -9.75
N ASP A 74 1.00 17.06 -8.52
CA ASP A 74 2.28 17.32 -7.88
C ASP A 74 2.95 16.01 -7.39
N VAL A 75 4.20 16.09 -6.98
CA VAL A 75 4.94 14.93 -6.51
C VAL A 75 4.30 14.33 -5.25
N THR A 76 3.68 15.16 -4.40
CA THR A 76 2.97 14.69 -3.20
C THR A 76 1.79 13.79 -3.57
N ASP A 77 1.00 14.18 -4.57
CA ASP A 77 -0.13 13.39 -5.06
C ASP A 77 0.34 12.08 -5.69
N ILE A 78 1.42 12.12 -6.46
CA ILE A 78 2.06 10.91 -7.03
C ILE A 78 2.47 9.95 -5.91
N LEU A 79 3.10 10.44 -4.85
CA LEU A 79 3.49 9.63 -3.70
C LEU A 79 2.28 9.01 -2.98
N LEU A 80 1.18 9.75 -2.86
CA LEU A 80 -0.07 9.25 -2.30
C LEU A 80 -0.71 8.19 -3.18
N ASN A 81 -0.65 8.35 -4.49
CA ASN A 81 -1.12 7.35 -5.46
C ASN A 81 -0.30 6.06 -5.36
N LEU A 82 1.04 6.15 -5.28
CA LEU A 82 1.94 5.01 -5.11
C LEU A 82 1.70 4.28 -3.78
N LYS A 83 1.39 4.99 -2.68
CA LYS A 83 0.99 4.36 -1.41
C LYS A 83 -0.27 3.50 -1.51
N GLY A 84 -1.10 3.73 -2.49
CA GLY A 84 -2.29 2.92 -2.74
C GLY A 84 -2.04 1.67 -3.57
N LEU A 85 -0.80 1.36 -3.96
CA LEU A 85 -0.45 0.11 -4.61
C LEU A 85 -0.64 -1.06 -3.65
N ALA A 86 -1.31 -2.09 -4.13
CA ALA A 86 -1.44 -3.36 -3.43
C ALA A 86 -0.42 -4.33 -4.02
N ILE A 87 0.65 -4.59 -3.28
CA ILE A 87 1.80 -5.36 -3.72
C ILE A 87 1.87 -6.67 -2.95
N ARG A 88 2.21 -7.74 -3.63
CA ARG A 88 2.51 -9.05 -3.06
C ARG A 88 3.92 -9.44 -3.45
N MET A 89 4.72 -9.84 -2.48
CA MET A 89 6.07 -10.37 -2.67
C MET A 89 6.10 -11.84 -2.23
N HIS A 90 6.85 -12.67 -2.95
CA HIS A 90 6.82 -14.13 -2.75
C HIS A 90 8.08 -14.69 -2.11
N ALA A 91 9.25 -14.13 -2.40
CA ALA A 91 10.51 -14.73 -1.99
C ALA A 91 11.51 -13.75 -1.33
N ARG A 92 11.24 -12.46 -1.37
CA ARG A 92 12.15 -11.43 -0.85
C ARG A 92 11.42 -10.47 0.07
N ASP A 93 12.15 -9.86 0.99
CA ASP A 93 11.63 -8.85 1.91
C ASP A 93 11.71 -7.44 1.31
N GLU A 94 12.55 -7.24 0.29
CA GLU A 94 12.75 -5.97 -0.40
C GLU A 94 12.93 -6.18 -1.90
N ALA A 95 12.39 -5.28 -2.69
CA ALA A 95 12.57 -5.24 -4.14
C ALA A 95 12.61 -3.80 -4.66
N MET A 96 13.39 -3.57 -5.71
CA MET A 96 13.44 -2.30 -6.43
C MET A 96 12.70 -2.45 -7.75
N LEU A 97 11.66 -1.65 -7.92
CA LEU A 97 10.85 -1.62 -9.13
C LEU A 97 11.15 -0.35 -9.91
N THR A 98 11.10 -0.44 -11.22
CA THR A 98 11.32 0.70 -12.10
C THR A 98 10.06 1.03 -12.86
N LEU A 99 9.74 2.32 -12.92
CA LEU A 99 8.68 2.86 -13.76
C LEU A 99 9.31 3.73 -14.83
N ASN A 100 9.15 3.34 -16.08
CA ASN A 100 9.65 4.11 -17.21
C ASN A 100 8.56 4.10 -18.29
N LYS A 101 7.91 5.25 -18.48
CA LYS A 101 6.89 5.41 -19.52
C LYS A 101 7.21 6.62 -20.38
N LYS A 102 7.22 6.40 -21.69
CA LYS A 102 7.42 7.44 -22.71
C LYS A 102 6.14 7.63 -23.49
N GLY A 103 5.83 8.88 -23.82
CA GLY A 103 4.69 9.21 -24.65
C GLY A 103 3.49 9.71 -23.84
N ARG A 104 2.38 9.93 -24.55
CA ARG A 104 1.13 10.45 -24.00
C ARG A 104 0.32 9.36 -23.32
N GLY A 105 -0.38 9.71 -22.29
CA GLY A 105 -1.36 8.88 -21.60
C GLY A 105 -1.03 8.65 -20.15
N ASP A 106 -2.04 8.26 -19.41
CA ASP A 106 -1.97 8.03 -17.98
C ASP A 106 -0.99 6.90 -17.65
N VAL A 107 -0.31 7.04 -16.54
CA VAL A 107 0.58 6.02 -16.00
C VAL A 107 -0.22 5.18 -15.01
N LEU A 108 -0.33 3.89 -15.33
CA LEU A 108 -1.03 2.93 -14.49
C LEU A 108 -0.04 2.02 -13.76
N ALA A 109 -0.51 1.38 -12.71
CA ALA A 109 0.31 0.46 -11.92
C ALA A 109 0.88 -0.70 -12.75
N ARG A 110 0.20 -1.13 -13.81
CA ARG A 110 0.70 -2.13 -14.77
C ARG A 110 1.90 -1.69 -15.60
N ASP A 111 2.18 -0.37 -15.69
CA ASP A 111 3.32 0.16 -16.41
C ASP A 111 4.64 0.03 -15.63
N ILE A 112 4.55 -0.35 -14.35
CA ILE A 112 5.72 -0.65 -13.51
C ILE A 112 6.37 -1.94 -14.02
N SER A 113 7.67 -1.91 -14.24
CA SER A 113 8.45 -3.10 -14.56
C SER A 113 8.59 -3.96 -13.32
N LEU A 114 7.95 -5.14 -13.33
CA LEU A 114 7.94 -6.06 -12.21
C LEU A 114 9.07 -7.09 -12.33
N ASP A 115 9.67 -7.43 -11.20
CA ASP A 115 10.51 -8.63 -11.08
C ASP A 115 9.60 -9.87 -10.90
N HIS A 116 10.08 -11.07 -11.21
CA HIS A 116 9.31 -12.32 -11.16
C HIS A 116 8.75 -12.65 -9.75
N ASP A 117 9.35 -12.10 -8.70
CA ASP A 117 8.94 -12.31 -7.31
C ASP A 117 7.90 -11.29 -6.81
N VAL A 118 7.51 -10.32 -7.63
CA VAL A 118 6.63 -9.22 -7.24
C VAL A 118 5.38 -9.20 -8.10
N GLU A 119 4.22 -9.12 -7.46
CA GLU A 119 2.92 -9.03 -8.12
C GLU A 119 2.18 -7.77 -7.66
N ILE A 120 1.62 -7.01 -8.61
CA ILE A 120 0.70 -5.92 -8.32
C ILE A 120 -0.74 -6.44 -8.41
N VAL A 121 -1.47 -6.38 -7.31
CA VAL A 121 -2.84 -6.90 -7.19
C VAL A 121 -3.86 -5.96 -7.85
N ASN A 122 -3.54 -4.65 -7.94
CA ASN A 122 -4.40 -3.62 -8.53
C ASN A 122 -3.76 -2.92 -9.74
N PRO A 123 -3.52 -3.63 -10.86
CA PRO A 123 -2.76 -3.12 -12.01
C PRO A 123 -3.43 -1.93 -12.73
N GLU A 124 -4.73 -1.77 -12.61
CA GLU A 124 -5.49 -0.67 -13.23
C GLU A 124 -5.49 0.62 -12.38
N ARG A 125 -4.78 0.63 -11.25
CA ARG A 125 -4.68 1.84 -10.43
C ARG A 125 -3.91 2.91 -11.18
N MET A 126 -4.51 4.08 -11.30
CA MET A 126 -3.88 5.27 -11.87
C MET A 126 -2.84 5.81 -10.88
N LEU A 127 -1.65 6.08 -11.38
CA LEU A 127 -0.53 6.63 -10.63
C LEU A 127 -0.28 8.08 -10.98
N ILE A 128 -0.33 8.40 -12.27
CA ILE A 128 -0.05 9.74 -12.81
C ILE A 128 -1.02 9.99 -13.96
N GLU A 129 -1.67 11.14 -13.96
CA GLU A 129 -2.51 11.63 -15.05
C GLU A 129 -1.71 12.59 -15.93
N ALA A 130 -1.56 12.26 -17.20
CA ALA A 130 -0.84 13.11 -18.14
C ALA A 130 -1.71 14.29 -18.60
N LEU A 131 -1.19 15.50 -18.52
CA LEU A 131 -1.85 16.67 -19.07
C LEU A 131 -1.98 16.54 -20.60
N ALA A 132 -3.19 16.73 -21.10
CA ALA A 132 -3.50 16.67 -22.55
C ALA A 132 -2.84 17.80 -23.37
N PHE A 133 -2.19 18.74 -22.74
CA PHE A 133 -1.66 19.98 -23.32
C PHE A 133 -0.12 19.93 -23.40
N ASP A 134 0.35 19.96 -24.61
CA ASP A 134 1.66 20.29 -25.14
C ASP A 134 2.55 19.11 -25.59
N MET A 135 2.78 19.15 -26.91
CA MET A 135 3.43 18.07 -27.67
C MET A 135 4.95 17.95 -27.48
N ALA A 136 5.58 18.84 -26.69
CA ALA A 136 7.04 18.95 -26.67
C ALA A 136 7.70 18.56 -25.33
N VAL A 137 6.97 18.47 -24.24
CA VAL A 137 7.55 18.33 -22.89
C VAL A 137 7.22 16.99 -22.19
N ALA A 138 6.24 16.24 -22.67
CA ALA A 138 5.85 14.95 -22.08
C ALA A 138 6.79 13.79 -22.48
N SER A 139 8.05 14.06 -22.81
CA SER A 139 8.94 13.03 -23.32
C SER A 139 9.66 12.20 -22.26
N ASP A 140 9.73 12.63 -21.02
CA ASP A 140 10.53 11.92 -20.04
C ASP A 140 9.93 11.96 -18.63
N VAL A 141 8.89 11.17 -18.37
CA VAL A 141 8.76 10.57 -17.04
C VAL A 141 9.66 9.33 -17.06
N ALA A 142 10.95 9.59 -17.20
CA ALA A 142 11.97 8.57 -17.22
C ALA A 142 12.46 8.36 -15.79
N GLY A 143 12.38 7.12 -15.30
CA GLY A 143 13.12 6.69 -14.13
C GLY A 143 12.53 7.06 -12.77
N ALA A 144 11.34 6.57 -12.43
CA ALA A 144 10.99 6.45 -11.03
C ALA A 144 11.45 5.07 -10.53
N PHE A 145 12.28 5.07 -9.50
CA PHE A 145 12.64 3.87 -8.77
C PHE A 145 11.74 3.76 -7.53
N VAL A 146 11.10 2.62 -7.36
CA VAL A 146 10.19 2.36 -6.25
C VAL A 146 10.74 1.21 -5.43
N ALA A 147 11.22 1.48 -4.24
CA ALA A 147 11.58 0.43 -3.29
C ALA A 147 10.33 -0.07 -2.59
N VAL A 148 10.20 -1.37 -2.52
CA VAL A 148 9.09 -2.06 -1.87
C VAL A 148 9.66 -2.95 -0.79
N GLY A 149 9.12 -2.87 0.43
CA GLY A 149 9.58 -3.66 1.56
C GLY A 149 8.43 -4.16 2.43
N GLU A 150 8.72 -5.15 3.27
CA GLU A 150 7.79 -5.64 4.28
C GLU A 150 7.57 -4.57 5.34
N GLN A 151 6.36 -4.03 5.44
CA GLN A 151 5.98 -3.14 6.52
C GLN A 151 5.24 -3.90 7.63
N LYS A 152 5.86 -3.99 8.79
CA LYS A 152 5.17 -4.23 10.05
C LYS A 152 4.74 -2.86 10.59
N LEU A 153 3.44 -2.61 10.65
CA LEU A 153 2.93 -1.37 11.24
C LEU A 153 3.40 -1.28 12.71
N PRO A 154 4.21 -0.28 13.08
CA PRO A 154 4.67 -0.12 14.45
C PRO A 154 3.50 0.23 15.35
N LEU A 155 3.38 -0.44 16.50
CA LEU A 155 2.35 -0.22 17.54
C LEU A 155 2.41 1.16 18.20
N HIS A 156 3.40 2.00 17.86
CA HIS A 156 3.48 3.38 18.37
C HIS A 156 4.14 4.28 17.33
N GLY A 157 3.50 5.42 17.09
CA GLY A 157 3.93 6.42 16.15
C GLY A 157 5.39 6.85 16.37
N ARG A 158 6.20 6.60 15.36
CA ARG A 158 7.35 7.45 15.05
C ARG A 158 7.23 7.82 13.59
N ARG A 159 6.97 9.07 13.35
CA ARG A 159 7.24 9.73 12.07
C ARG A 159 8.72 9.54 11.79
N GLY A 160 9.03 8.84 10.73
CA GLY A 160 10.36 8.77 10.18
C GLY A 160 10.25 8.92 8.67
N GLN A 161 9.96 10.13 8.24
CA GLN A 161 10.29 10.56 6.88
C GLN A 161 11.82 10.67 6.84
N ARG A 162 12.49 9.80 6.12
CA ARG A 162 13.82 10.08 5.63
C ARG A 162 13.72 10.25 4.12
N ALA A 163 13.58 11.49 3.71
CA ALA A 163 14.01 11.91 2.40
C ALA A 163 15.55 12.03 2.52
N PHE A 164 16.28 11.23 1.79
CA PHE A 164 17.71 11.44 1.58
C PHE A 164 17.92 11.80 0.13
N ALA A 165 18.23 13.07 -0.05
CA ALA A 165 19.02 13.53 -1.19
C ALA A 165 20.49 13.40 -0.75
N ASP A 166 21.29 12.74 -1.58
CA ASP A 166 22.71 13.00 -1.81
C ASP A 166 23.01 12.72 -3.28
#